data_6540c3be14355003caf393378d294a2a
#
_entry.id   6540c3be14355003caf393378d294a2a
#
_cell.length_a   1.000
_cell.length_b   1.000
_cell.length_c   1.000
_cell.angle_alpha   90.00
_cell.angle_beta   90.00
_cell.angle_gamma   90.00
#
_symmetry.space_group_name_H-M   'P 1'
#
loop_
_entity.id
_entity.type
_entity.pdbx_description
1 polymer ?
#
loop_
_entity_poly.entity_id
_entity_poly.type
_entity_poly.pdbx_seq_one_letter_code
_entity_poly.pdbx_strand_id
1 'polypeptide(L)'
;MIEMTSLLRKELSAKANSIKPVVIIGQSGLTDGVVGKVEESLNAHELIKIKFLEFKDEKKELIEKLFNDCNASLVRIIGNIAIIYRENTEKKTKRINLF
;
A
#
# COMPACT_ATOMS: atom_id res chain seq x y z
N MET A 1 -1.53 -1.89 -14.47
CA MET A 1 -0.92 -1.23 -13.31
C MET A 1 -0.54 0.19 -13.68
N ILE A 2 -0.76 1.13 -12.80
CA ILE A 2 -0.43 2.53 -13.07
C ILE A 2 1.08 2.75 -13.03
N GLU A 3 1.57 3.63 -13.89
CA GLU A 3 2.97 4.01 -13.89
C GLU A 3 3.24 4.99 -12.74
N MET A 4 4.22 4.66 -11.89
CA MET A 4 4.54 5.48 -10.74
C MET A 4 5.59 6.53 -11.11
N THR A 5 5.13 7.65 -11.66
CA THR A 5 6.00 8.77 -11.98
C THR A 5 6.44 9.49 -10.71
N SER A 6 7.48 10.32 -10.81
CA SER A 6 7.95 11.13 -9.67
C SER A 6 6.86 12.08 -9.18
N LEU A 7 6.11 12.68 -10.09
CA LEU A 7 5.03 13.59 -9.73
C LEU A 7 3.90 12.85 -9.01
N LEU A 8 3.48 11.70 -9.54
CA LEU A 8 2.43 10.91 -8.91
C LEU A 8 2.86 10.44 -7.51
N ARG A 9 4.10 9.97 -7.39
CA ARG A 9 4.63 9.53 -6.10
C ARG A 9 4.61 10.67 -5.08
N LYS A 10 5.00 11.87 -5.49
CA LYS A 10 4.98 13.03 -4.61
C LYS A 10 3.56 13.36 -4.13
N GLU A 11 2.61 13.33 -5.04
CA GLU A 11 1.22 13.64 -4.71
C GLU A 11 0.60 12.58 -3.81
N LEU A 12 0.87 11.30 -4.08
CA LEU A 12 0.37 10.21 -3.25
C LEU A 12 1.00 10.23 -1.86
N SER A 13 2.30 10.56 -1.77
CA SER A 13 2.97 10.71 -0.47
C SER A 13 2.33 11.82 0.36
N ALA A 14 1.99 12.93 -0.26
CA ALA A 14 1.32 14.03 0.41
C ALA A 14 -0.07 13.62 0.92
N LYS A 15 -0.84 12.91 0.10
CA LYS A 15 -2.15 12.40 0.51
C LYS A 15 -2.02 11.41 1.67
N ALA A 16 -0.98 10.59 1.65
CA ALA A 16 -0.77 9.58 2.68
C ALA A 16 -0.47 10.18 4.05
N ASN A 17 -0.03 11.44 4.13
CA ASN A 17 0.25 12.07 5.41
C ASN A 17 -0.98 12.14 6.32
N SER A 18 -2.17 12.18 5.75
CA SER A 18 -3.41 12.31 6.51
C SER A 18 -4.09 10.98 6.80
N ILE A 19 -3.54 9.86 6.35
CA ILE A 19 -4.14 8.55 6.60
C ILE A 19 -3.30 7.75 7.59
N LYS A 20 -3.96 6.84 8.31
CA LYS A 20 -3.31 5.97 9.28
C LYS A 20 -3.07 4.60 8.67
N PRO A 21 -2.08 3.85 9.18
CA PRO A 21 -1.89 2.47 8.74
C PRO A 21 -3.14 1.64 8.96
N VAL A 22 -3.54 0.89 7.94
CA VAL A 22 -4.71 0.00 8.02
C VAL A 22 -4.30 -1.46 8.13
N VAL A 23 -3.04 -1.77 7.84
CA VAL A 23 -2.50 -3.12 7.94
C VAL A 23 -1.25 -3.06 8.80
N ILE A 24 -1.13 -4.00 9.73
CA ILE A 24 0.03 -4.10 10.61
C ILE A 24 0.64 -5.48 10.43
N ILE A 25 1.94 -5.54 10.12
CA ILE A 25 2.65 -6.80 9.98
C ILE A 25 3.39 -7.09 11.28
N GLY A 26 2.93 -8.12 11.97
CA GLY A 26 3.50 -8.57 13.24
C GLY A 26 4.36 -9.81 13.08
N GLN A 27 4.47 -10.60 14.15
CA GLN A 27 5.35 -11.76 14.23
C GLN A 27 5.08 -12.81 13.16
N SER A 28 3.84 -12.96 12.74
CA SER A 28 3.48 -13.98 11.75
C SER A 28 3.81 -13.60 10.31
N GLY A 29 4.25 -12.37 10.08
CA GLY A 29 4.63 -11.90 8.75
C GLY A 29 3.46 -11.80 7.79
N LEU A 30 3.69 -12.17 6.53
CA LEU A 30 2.65 -12.12 5.49
C LEU A 30 1.85 -13.41 5.49
N THR A 31 0.87 -13.49 6.37
CA THR A 31 -0.08 -14.59 6.38
C THR A 31 -1.15 -14.36 5.31
N ASP A 32 -1.92 -15.39 5.01
CA ASP A 32 -3.05 -15.25 4.10
C ASP A 32 -4.04 -14.19 4.60
N GLY A 33 -4.23 -14.13 5.92
CA GLY A 33 -5.09 -13.12 6.52
C GLY A 33 -4.58 -11.70 6.29
N VAL A 34 -3.27 -11.48 6.41
CA VAL A 34 -2.67 -10.18 6.15
C VAL A 34 -2.80 -9.80 4.68
N VAL A 35 -2.50 -10.73 3.78
CA VAL A 35 -2.63 -10.48 2.34
C VAL A 35 -4.08 -10.15 1.99
N GLY A 36 -5.02 -10.89 2.56
CA GLY A 36 -6.45 -10.61 2.38
C GLY A 36 -6.84 -9.23 2.86
N LYS A 37 -6.29 -8.79 3.99
CA LYS A 37 -6.55 -7.46 4.55
C LYS A 37 -6.00 -6.37 3.64
N VAL A 38 -4.81 -6.58 3.08
CA VAL A 38 -4.23 -5.64 2.12
C VAL A 38 -5.11 -5.52 0.89
N GLU A 39 -5.56 -6.65 0.35
CA GLU A 39 -6.43 -6.69 -0.82
C GLU A 39 -7.73 -5.95 -0.56
N GLU A 40 -8.37 -6.23 0.56
CA GLU A 40 -9.61 -5.57 0.97
C GLU A 40 -9.42 -4.06 1.12
N SER A 41 -8.31 -3.67 1.76
CA SER A 41 -8.01 -2.25 2.00
C SER A 41 -7.74 -1.49 0.70
N LEU A 42 -7.03 -2.12 -0.24
CA LEU A 42 -6.77 -1.52 -1.55
C LEU A 42 -8.06 -1.38 -2.36
N ASN A 43 -8.97 -2.33 -2.25
CA ASN A 43 -10.26 -2.24 -2.90
C ASN A 43 -11.09 -1.08 -2.34
N ALA A 44 -10.99 -0.82 -1.06
CA ALA A 44 -11.76 0.23 -0.41
C ALA A 44 -11.15 1.62 -0.59
N HIS A 45 -9.83 1.73 -0.58
CA HIS A 45 -9.16 3.03 -0.44
C HIS A 45 -8.17 3.39 -1.54
N GLU A 46 -7.74 2.46 -2.35
CA GLU A 46 -6.70 2.62 -3.36
C GLU A 46 -5.31 2.96 -2.78
N LEU A 47 -5.22 3.88 -1.84
CA LEU A 47 -3.97 4.30 -1.20
C LEU A 47 -4.03 3.91 0.27
N ILE A 48 -3.05 3.10 0.71
CA ILE A 48 -3.01 2.63 2.09
C ILE A 48 -1.59 2.68 2.65
N LYS A 49 -1.50 2.64 3.97
CA LYS A 49 -0.25 2.49 4.69
C LYS A 49 -0.20 1.14 5.38
N ILE A 50 0.97 0.53 5.36
CA ILE A 50 1.25 -0.72 6.07
C ILE A 50 2.36 -0.45 7.07
N LYS A 51 2.14 -0.81 8.33
CA LYS A 51 3.13 -0.62 9.38
C LYS A 51 3.79 -1.96 9.71
N PHE A 52 5.12 -1.96 9.78
CA PHE A 52 5.89 -3.14 10.16
C PHE A 52 6.29 -3.04 11.63
N LEU A 53 5.78 -3.93 12.46
CA LEU A 53 6.21 -4.08 13.84
C LEU A 53 7.36 -5.07 13.94
N GLU A 54 7.39 -6.04 13.03
CA GLU A 54 8.42 -7.05 12.91
C GLU A 54 8.92 -7.06 11.47
N PHE A 55 9.98 -7.80 11.19
CA PHE A 55 10.54 -7.97 9.85
C PHE A 55 10.96 -6.65 9.22
N LYS A 56 11.48 -5.74 10.05
CA LYS A 56 11.85 -4.40 9.59
C LYS A 56 12.97 -4.42 8.56
N ASP A 57 13.89 -5.38 8.68
CA ASP A 57 14.99 -5.52 7.73
C ASP A 57 14.55 -6.20 6.44
N GLU A 58 13.47 -6.99 6.49
CA GLU A 58 12.94 -7.73 5.36
C GLU A 58 11.78 -7.03 4.67
N LYS A 59 11.44 -5.80 5.08
CA LYS A 59 10.25 -5.13 4.58
C LYS A 59 10.23 -4.95 3.06
N LYS A 60 11.38 -4.71 2.43
CA LYS A 60 11.41 -4.58 0.98
C LYS A 60 11.02 -5.86 0.28
N GLU A 61 11.52 -7.01 0.76
CA GLU A 61 11.18 -8.31 0.20
C GLU A 61 9.70 -8.63 0.37
N LEU A 62 9.17 -8.33 1.56
CA LEU A 62 7.76 -8.56 1.86
C LEU A 62 6.85 -7.68 1.00
N ILE A 63 7.25 -6.43 0.79
CA ILE A 63 6.49 -5.51 -0.06
C ILE A 63 6.49 -5.98 -1.51
N GLU A 64 7.63 -6.46 -2.01
CA GLU A 64 7.72 -7.00 -3.37
C GLU A 64 6.77 -8.18 -3.55
N LYS A 65 6.68 -9.04 -2.54
CA LYS A 65 5.74 -10.16 -2.56
C LYS A 65 4.30 -9.65 -2.63
N LEU A 66 3.98 -8.61 -1.86
CA LEU A 66 2.66 -7.99 -1.92
C LEU A 66 2.35 -7.37 -3.28
N PHE A 67 3.36 -6.78 -3.95
CA PHE A 67 3.16 -6.26 -5.30
C PHE A 67 2.70 -7.35 -6.26
N ASN A 68 3.35 -8.51 -6.18
CA ASN A 68 3.02 -9.62 -7.05
C ASN A 68 1.65 -10.22 -6.70
N ASP A 69 1.37 -10.35 -5.40
CA ASP A 69 0.13 -10.97 -4.93
C ASP A 69 -1.09 -10.04 -5.11
N CYS A 70 -0.91 -8.74 -4.91
CA CYS A 70 -2.01 -7.77 -4.90
C CYS A 70 -1.98 -6.82 -6.10
N ASN A 71 -1.00 -6.94 -6.96
CA ASN A 71 -0.84 -6.08 -8.14
C ASN A 71 -0.82 -4.59 -7.76
N ALA A 72 -0.06 -4.27 -6.71
CA ALA A 72 0.03 -2.91 -6.18
C ALA A 72 1.38 -2.29 -6.51
N SER A 73 1.48 -0.98 -6.33
CA SER A 73 2.72 -0.23 -6.57
C SER A 73 3.21 0.40 -5.27
N LEU A 74 4.51 0.38 -5.07
CA LEU A 74 5.13 1.05 -3.93
C LEU A 74 5.20 2.54 -4.21
N VAL A 75 4.65 3.34 -3.31
CA VAL A 75 4.79 4.79 -3.38
C VAL A 75 6.06 5.20 -2.65
N ARG A 76 6.21 4.77 -1.40
CA ARG A 76 7.36 5.17 -0.58
C ARG A 76 7.45 4.32 0.67
N ILE A 77 8.66 4.19 1.21
CA ILE A 77 8.90 3.61 2.53
C ILE A 77 9.47 4.72 3.41
N ILE A 78 8.82 4.97 4.53
CA ILE A 78 9.27 5.95 5.51
C ILE A 78 9.38 5.22 6.85
N GLY A 79 10.61 4.99 7.33
CA GLY A 79 10.84 4.24 8.54
C GLY A 79 10.22 2.84 8.44
N ASN A 80 9.29 2.53 9.31
CA ASN A 80 8.61 1.23 9.35
C ASN A 80 7.24 1.25 8.65
N ILE A 81 6.97 2.29 7.86
CA ILE A 81 5.70 2.47 7.16
C ILE A 81 5.94 2.33 5.66
N ALA A 82 5.17 1.48 5.01
CA ALA A 82 5.13 1.40 3.56
C ALA A 82 3.83 2.02 3.06
N ILE A 83 3.94 2.88 2.06
CA ILE A 83 2.79 3.49 1.40
C ILE A 83 2.63 2.78 0.06
N ILE A 84 1.48 2.15 -0.16
CA ILE A 84 1.21 1.44 -1.40
C ILE A 84 -0.08 1.91 -2.04
N TYR A 85 -0.15 1.76 -3.35
CA TYR A 85 -1.26 2.26 -4.15
C TYR A 85 -1.63 1.25 -5.23
N ARG A 86 -2.94 1.10 -5.44
CA ARG A 86 -3.47 0.33 -6.56
C ARG A 86 -4.68 1.07 -7.11
N GLU A 87 -4.62 1.42 -8.40
CA GLU A 87 -5.75 2.02 -9.06
C GLU A 87 -6.88 1.01 -9.17
N ASN A 88 -8.06 1.41 -8.76
CA ASN A 88 -9.23 0.54 -8.76
C ASN A 88 -10.12 0.87 -9.96
N THR A 89 -9.89 0.18 -11.07
CA THR A 89 -10.58 0.44 -12.32
C THR A 89 -12.08 0.14 -12.27
N GLU A 90 -12.48 -0.77 -11.39
CA GLU A 90 -13.88 -1.14 -11.23
C GLU A 90 -14.71 -0.05 -10.55
N LYS A 91 -14.05 0.89 -9.89
CA LYS A 91 -14.69 1.96 -9.14
C LYS A 91 -14.40 3.33 -9.75
N LYS A 92 -14.35 3.41 -11.06
CA LYS A 92 -13.98 4.65 -11.75
C LYS A 92 -14.80 5.86 -11.30
N THR A 93 -16.11 5.68 -11.11
CA THR A 93 -17.00 6.76 -10.70
C THR A 93 -16.86 7.11 -9.22
N LYS A 94 -16.27 6.21 -8.45
CA LYS A 94 -16.08 6.37 -6.99
C LYS A 94 -14.63 6.52 -6.62
N ARG A 95 -13.75 6.60 -7.61
CA ARG A 95 -12.33 6.74 -7.36
C ARG A 95 -12.06 8.00 -6.58
N ILE A 96 -11.12 7.90 -5.65
CA ILE A 96 -10.65 9.07 -4.94
C ILE A 96 -10.03 10.04 -5.93
N ASN A 97 -10.50 11.27 -5.90
CA ASN A 97 -9.90 12.31 -6.73
C ASN A 97 -8.64 12.79 -6.02
N LEU A 98 -7.51 12.28 -6.47
CA LEU A 98 -6.22 12.56 -5.84
C LEU A 98 -5.62 13.88 -6.31
N PHE A 99 -6.07 14.37 -7.44
CA PHE A 99 -5.43 15.52 -8.08
C PHE A 99 -6.42 16.59 -8.46
#